data_9be6fb34bdd53e3912278f453eb1e465
#
_entry.id   9be6fb34bdd53e3912278f453eb1e465
#
_cell.length_a   1.000
_cell.length_b   1.000
_cell.length_c   1.000
_cell.angle_alpha   90.00
_cell.angle_beta   90.00
_cell.angle_gamma   90.00
#
_symmetry.space_group_name_H-M   'P 1'
#
loop_
_entity.id
_entity.type
_entity.pdbx_description
1 polymer ?
#
loop_
_entity_poly.entity_id
_entity_poly.type
_entity_poly.pdbx_seq_one_letter_code
_entity_poly.pdbx_strand_id
1 'polypeptide(L)'
;MSVSLQNTHIGFYSEDIPFWQELARQSTGPILELGCGTGRVLLPMAQSGRRVYGIDNERGVLALLRSRITPDQKKYARILQADTAAFHFDLHFGLIIVPCNTYSSFSNKTRRRTLSSVRFHLHEDGIFALSLPNPTTLKHLPARSEPEVEEIFPHPLDGEPVQVSSSWELSDRFITVQWHYDHLLPDGGIERSSTQIKHNLISTRDYLAEIQSAGFIINNTYGNYDWSPHRQDSPNLIILASKI
;
A
#
# COMPACT_ATOMS: atom_id res chain seq x y z
N MET A 1 -1.73 -17.65 10.76
CA MET A 1 -0.41 -17.29 11.34
C MET A 1 0.41 -16.38 10.41
N SER A 2 0.65 -16.72 9.14
CA SER A 2 1.46 -15.90 8.21
C SER A 2 1.00 -14.44 8.02
N VAL A 3 -0.31 -14.19 7.91
CA VAL A 3 -0.87 -12.83 7.75
C VAL A 3 -0.53 -11.91 8.94
N SER A 4 -0.40 -12.46 10.15
CA SER A 4 -0.04 -11.67 11.34
C SER A 4 1.41 -11.21 11.31
N LEU A 5 2.35 -12.10 10.94
CA LEU A 5 3.79 -11.79 10.89
C LEU A 5 4.10 -10.80 9.76
N GLN A 6 3.52 -11.01 8.57
CA GLN A 6 3.65 -10.06 7.46
C GLN A 6 3.16 -8.65 7.84
N ASN A 7 2.02 -8.56 8.51
CA ASN A 7 1.48 -7.28 8.93
C ASN A 7 2.33 -6.60 10.03
N THR A 8 2.99 -7.39 10.88
CA THR A 8 3.94 -6.87 11.87
C THR A 8 5.17 -6.32 11.17
N HIS A 9 5.77 -7.09 10.25
CA HIS A 9 6.92 -6.70 9.46
C HIS A 9 6.65 -5.41 8.65
N ILE A 10 5.58 -5.37 7.84
CA ILE A 10 5.21 -4.18 7.06
C ILE A 10 4.91 -2.98 7.99
N GLY A 11 4.44 -3.24 9.21
CA GLY A 11 4.14 -2.21 10.21
C GLY A 11 5.36 -1.41 10.67
N PHE A 12 6.57 -1.94 10.55
CA PHE A 12 7.81 -1.22 10.89
C PHE A 12 8.21 -0.17 9.84
N TYR A 13 7.79 -0.33 8.60
CA TYR A 13 8.06 0.67 7.59
C TYR A 13 7.24 1.95 7.85
N SER A 14 7.92 3.07 8.05
CA SER A 14 7.30 4.34 8.44
C SER A 14 7.76 5.55 7.61
N GLU A 15 8.69 5.38 6.69
CA GLU A 15 9.29 6.47 5.92
C GLU A 15 8.29 7.20 5.03
N ASP A 16 7.22 6.52 4.59
CA ASP A 16 6.17 7.10 3.74
C ASP A 16 5.07 7.82 4.54
N ILE A 17 4.97 7.60 5.85
CA ILE A 17 3.89 8.14 6.70
C ILE A 17 3.83 9.68 6.65
N PRO A 18 4.95 10.44 6.79
CA PRO A 18 4.91 11.90 6.71
C PRO A 18 4.37 12.42 5.38
N PHE A 19 4.67 11.75 4.27
CA PHE A 19 4.17 12.09 2.95
C PHE A 19 2.64 11.98 2.86
N TRP A 20 2.07 10.86 3.31
CA TRP A 20 0.64 10.65 3.31
C TRP A 20 -0.10 11.58 4.28
N GLN A 21 0.48 11.85 5.45
CA GLN A 21 -0.06 12.81 6.41
C GLN A 21 -0.08 14.23 5.84
N GLU A 22 0.94 14.63 5.10
CA GLU A 22 0.98 15.95 4.46
C GLU A 22 -0.08 16.07 3.37
N LEU A 23 -0.26 15.06 2.50
CA LEU A 23 -1.37 15.03 1.55
C LEU A 23 -2.73 15.09 2.25
N ALA A 24 -2.89 14.33 3.34
CA ALA A 24 -4.09 14.37 4.14
C ALA A 24 -4.36 15.76 4.73
N ARG A 25 -3.33 16.46 5.20
CA ARG A 25 -3.44 17.82 5.75
C ARG A 25 -3.90 18.83 4.70
N GLN A 26 -3.43 18.69 3.46
CA GLN A 26 -3.79 19.56 2.33
C GLN A 26 -5.20 19.28 1.79
N SER A 27 -5.74 18.09 2.00
CA SER A 27 -7.07 17.73 1.51
C SER A 27 -8.18 18.53 2.20
N THR A 28 -9.16 18.99 1.44
CA THR A 28 -10.31 19.76 1.93
C THR A 28 -11.49 18.90 2.37
N GLY A 29 -11.48 17.59 2.07
CA GLY A 29 -12.59 16.67 2.34
C GLY A 29 -12.19 15.42 3.13
N PRO A 30 -13.10 14.45 3.23
CA PRO A 30 -12.79 13.14 3.77
C PRO A 30 -11.77 12.41 2.87
N ILE A 31 -11.04 11.49 3.47
CA ILE A 31 -9.96 10.73 2.84
C ILE A 31 -10.39 9.27 2.71
N LEU A 32 -10.06 8.61 1.59
CA LEU A 32 -10.26 7.18 1.39
C LEU A 32 -8.92 6.49 1.12
N GLU A 33 -8.60 5.49 1.90
CA GLU A 33 -7.49 4.56 1.65
C GLU A 33 -8.01 3.25 1.08
N LEU A 34 -7.51 2.88 -0.11
CA LEU A 34 -7.81 1.62 -0.79
C LEU A 34 -6.74 0.57 -0.44
N GLY A 35 -7.16 -0.57 0.10
CA GLY A 35 -6.26 -1.60 0.62
C GLY A 35 -5.63 -1.17 1.95
N CYS A 36 -6.46 -0.71 2.89
CA CYS A 36 -5.97 -0.13 4.14
C CYS A 36 -5.30 -1.13 5.09
N GLY A 37 -5.43 -2.42 4.83
CA GLY A 37 -4.76 -3.47 5.60
C GLY A 37 -4.99 -3.33 7.10
N THR A 38 -3.92 -3.38 7.88
CA THR A 38 -3.94 -3.19 9.34
C THR A 38 -3.90 -1.73 9.77
N GLY A 39 -4.01 -0.78 8.84
CA GLY A 39 -4.13 0.64 9.13
C GLY A 39 -2.82 1.38 9.32
N ARG A 40 -1.71 0.88 8.79
CA ARG A 40 -0.39 1.50 8.92
C ARG A 40 -0.38 2.97 8.50
N VAL A 41 -1.03 3.30 7.38
CA VAL A 41 -1.17 4.68 6.89
C VAL A 41 -2.45 5.34 7.43
N LEU A 42 -3.56 4.61 7.48
CA LEU A 42 -4.86 5.10 7.92
C LEU A 42 -4.85 5.65 9.36
N LEU A 43 -4.27 4.91 10.31
CA LEU A 43 -4.32 5.28 11.72
C LEU A 43 -3.56 6.57 12.05
N PRO A 44 -2.34 6.82 11.51
CA PRO A 44 -1.67 8.12 11.65
C PRO A 44 -2.46 9.30 11.10
N MET A 45 -3.17 9.14 9.96
CA MET A 45 -4.04 10.18 9.44
C MET A 45 -5.26 10.43 10.35
N ALA A 46 -5.88 9.37 10.87
CA ALA A 46 -6.97 9.49 11.83
C ALA A 46 -6.52 10.16 13.15
N GLN A 47 -5.32 9.86 13.61
CA GLN A 47 -4.74 10.45 14.81
C GLN A 47 -4.51 11.96 14.67
N SER A 48 -4.21 12.45 13.46
CA SER A 48 -4.13 13.88 13.17
C SER A 48 -5.50 14.60 13.05
N GLY A 49 -6.60 13.91 13.38
CA GLY A 49 -7.95 14.47 13.37
C GLY A 49 -8.61 14.51 11.98
N ARG A 50 -8.03 13.84 10.99
CA ARG A 50 -8.61 13.75 9.64
C ARG A 50 -9.68 12.67 9.58
N ARG A 51 -10.81 12.94 8.92
CA ARG A 51 -11.85 11.94 8.66
C ARG A 51 -11.38 10.99 7.58
N VAL A 52 -11.01 9.77 7.96
CA VAL A 52 -10.43 8.76 7.07
C VAL A 52 -11.36 7.54 6.96
N TYR A 53 -11.56 7.10 5.75
CA TYR A 53 -12.24 5.86 5.42
C TYR A 53 -11.18 4.87 4.90
N GLY A 54 -11.25 3.63 5.34
CA GLY A 54 -10.39 2.55 4.85
C GLY A 54 -11.23 1.40 4.33
N ILE A 55 -10.87 0.91 3.15
CA ILE A 55 -11.45 -0.33 2.63
C ILE A 55 -10.36 -1.37 2.38
N ASP A 56 -10.72 -2.62 2.65
CA ASP A 56 -9.92 -3.80 2.31
C ASP A 56 -10.86 -4.98 2.08
N ASN A 57 -10.48 -5.95 1.27
CA ASN A 57 -11.28 -7.15 1.01
C ASN A 57 -11.05 -8.25 2.07
N GLU A 58 -9.92 -8.19 2.79
CA GLU A 58 -9.47 -9.19 3.76
C GLU A 58 -10.11 -8.99 5.14
N ARG A 59 -11.14 -9.79 5.44
CA ARG A 59 -11.86 -9.69 6.74
C ARG A 59 -10.95 -9.85 7.96
N GLY A 60 -9.98 -10.78 7.89
CA GLY A 60 -9.06 -11.04 9.00
C GLY A 60 -8.17 -9.86 9.30
N VAL A 61 -7.64 -9.20 8.26
CA VAL A 61 -6.80 -8.01 8.37
C VAL A 61 -7.59 -6.84 8.96
N LEU A 62 -8.84 -6.64 8.51
CA LEU A 62 -9.72 -5.61 9.07
C LEU A 62 -10.12 -5.87 10.53
N ALA A 63 -10.24 -7.14 10.94
CA ALA A 63 -10.48 -7.46 12.35
C ALA A 63 -9.29 -7.06 13.22
N LEU A 64 -8.06 -7.31 12.74
CA LEU A 64 -6.84 -6.86 13.41
C LEU A 64 -6.74 -5.32 13.45
N LEU A 65 -7.06 -4.65 12.35
CA LEU A 65 -7.13 -3.18 12.34
C LEU A 65 -8.10 -2.67 13.41
N ARG A 66 -9.33 -3.22 13.47
CA ARG A 66 -10.33 -2.80 14.46
C ARG A 66 -9.89 -3.00 15.91
N SER A 67 -9.08 -4.02 16.20
CA SER A 67 -8.54 -4.26 17.54
C SER A 67 -7.45 -3.27 17.95
N ARG A 68 -6.80 -2.61 16.98
CA ARG A 68 -5.71 -1.64 17.19
C ARG A 68 -6.20 -0.19 17.28
N ILE A 69 -7.42 0.10 16.83
CA ILE A 69 -7.98 1.46 16.85
C ILE A 69 -8.21 1.93 18.27
N THR A 70 -7.58 3.04 18.64
CA THR A 70 -7.82 3.72 19.90
C THR A 70 -9.19 4.42 19.93
N PRO A 71 -9.78 4.73 21.12
CA PRO A 71 -11.01 5.49 21.21
C PRO A 71 -10.99 6.83 20.48
N ASP A 72 -9.85 7.53 20.45
CA ASP A 72 -9.70 8.81 19.77
C ASP A 72 -9.66 8.64 18.26
N GLN A 73 -8.90 7.68 17.74
CA GLN A 73 -8.87 7.36 16.31
C GLN A 73 -10.24 6.91 15.79
N LYS A 74 -11.03 6.20 16.62
CA LYS A 74 -12.37 5.71 16.27
C LYS A 74 -13.35 6.85 15.92
N LYS A 75 -13.10 8.05 16.40
CA LYS A 75 -13.90 9.25 16.07
C LYS A 75 -13.72 9.62 14.59
N TYR A 76 -12.54 9.38 14.04
CA TYR A 76 -12.13 9.84 12.71
C TYR A 76 -12.02 8.72 11.68
N ALA A 77 -11.76 7.47 12.09
CA ALA A 77 -11.62 6.33 11.20
C ALA A 77 -12.96 5.60 10.97
N ARG A 78 -13.23 5.24 9.72
CA ARG A 78 -14.34 4.37 9.30
C ARG A 78 -13.76 3.25 8.44
N ILE A 79 -14.05 2.00 8.79
CA ILE A 79 -13.44 0.82 8.19
C ILE A 79 -14.54 -0.08 7.65
N LEU A 80 -14.47 -0.37 6.35
CA LEU A 80 -15.44 -1.19 5.65
C LEU A 80 -14.71 -2.33 4.91
N GLN A 81 -15.37 -3.48 4.83
CA GLN A 81 -14.93 -4.55 3.95
C GLN A 81 -15.51 -4.29 2.55
N ALA A 82 -14.64 -4.05 1.57
CA ALA A 82 -15.05 -3.80 0.19
C ALA A 82 -13.93 -4.14 -0.79
N ASP A 83 -14.33 -4.43 -2.04
CA ASP A 83 -13.42 -4.59 -3.17
C ASP A 83 -13.02 -3.20 -3.70
N THR A 84 -11.72 -2.94 -3.81
CA THR A 84 -11.17 -1.69 -4.38
C THR A 84 -11.64 -1.42 -5.81
N ALA A 85 -12.04 -2.45 -6.53
CA ALA A 85 -12.57 -2.36 -7.89
C ALA A 85 -14.11 -2.18 -7.95
N ALA A 86 -14.81 -2.19 -6.81
CA ALA A 86 -16.30 -2.17 -6.80
C ALA A 86 -16.84 -1.70 -5.44
N PHE A 87 -16.37 -0.56 -4.94
CA PHE A 87 -16.93 0.06 -3.74
C PHE A 87 -17.95 1.14 -4.08
N HIS A 88 -18.81 1.46 -3.10
CA HIS A 88 -19.78 2.54 -3.20
C HIS A 88 -19.91 3.29 -1.86
N PHE A 89 -19.92 4.63 -1.95
CA PHE A 89 -20.20 5.55 -0.85
C PHE A 89 -21.14 6.65 -1.33
N ASP A 90 -22.04 7.10 -0.47
CA ASP A 90 -22.91 8.27 -0.72
C ASP A 90 -22.20 9.60 -0.43
N LEU A 91 -20.88 9.65 -0.62
CA LEU A 91 -20.07 10.84 -0.42
C LEU A 91 -18.89 10.85 -1.38
N HIS A 92 -18.31 12.05 -1.58
CA HIS A 92 -17.10 12.23 -2.39
C HIS A 92 -15.92 12.57 -1.47
N PHE A 93 -14.73 12.12 -1.89
CA PHE A 93 -13.49 12.25 -1.13
C PHE A 93 -12.62 13.36 -1.70
N GLY A 94 -12.04 14.19 -0.83
CA GLY A 94 -11.03 15.17 -1.23
C GLY A 94 -9.68 14.54 -1.53
N LEU A 95 -9.42 13.35 -0.98
CA LEU A 95 -8.21 12.57 -1.24
C LEU A 95 -8.56 11.08 -1.28
N ILE A 96 -8.14 10.39 -2.33
CA ILE A 96 -8.18 8.92 -2.40
C ILE A 96 -6.73 8.43 -2.58
N ILE A 97 -6.28 7.52 -1.72
CA ILE A 97 -4.92 7.01 -1.75
C ILE A 97 -4.87 5.49 -1.95
N VAL A 98 -3.81 5.03 -2.65
CA VAL A 98 -3.42 3.62 -2.76
C VAL A 98 -1.94 3.50 -2.39
N PRO A 99 -1.60 3.46 -1.11
CA PRO A 99 -0.21 3.37 -0.65
C PRO A 99 0.34 1.94 -0.74
N CYS A 100 1.57 1.75 -0.27
CA CYS A 100 2.20 0.45 -0.04
C CYS A 100 2.32 -0.43 -1.29
N ASN A 101 2.49 0.19 -2.46
CA ASN A 101 2.64 -0.53 -3.73
C ASN A 101 1.43 -1.43 -4.11
N THR A 102 0.30 -1.28 -3.42
CA THR A 102 -0.91 -2.10 -3.60
C THR A 102 -1.41 -2.08 -5.05
N TYR A 103 -1.38 -0.90 -5.70
CA TYR A 103 -1.87 -0.75 -7.07
C TYR A 103 -1.09 -1.59 -8.10
N SER A 104 0.22 -1.78 -7.90
CA SER A 104 1.05 -2.60 -8.80
C SER A 104 0.74 -4.10 -8.72
N SER A 105 0.09 -4.56 -7.64
CA SER A 105 -0.35 -5.96 -7.51
C SER A 105 -1.67 -6.26 -8.23
N PHE A 106 -2.44 -5.23 -8.61
CA PHE A 106 -3.73 -5.39 -9.25
C PHE A 106 -3.61 -5.90 -10.69
N SER A 107 -4.51 -6.79 -11.10
CA SER A 107 -4.67 -7.15 -12.51
C SER A 107 -5.07 -5.92 -13.34
N ASN A 108 -4.82 -5.95 -14.65
CA ASN A 108 -5.26 -4.87 -15.57
C ASN A 108 -6.78 -4.60 -15.43
N LYS A 109 -7.61 -5.66 -15.33
CA LYS A 109 -9.05 -5.53 -15.13
C LYS A 109 -9.37 -4.82 -13.80
N THR A 110 -8.70 -5.22 -12.72
CA THR A 110 -8.86 -4.62 -11.39
C THR A 110 -8.48 -3.15 -11.42
N ARG A 111 -7.30 -2.79 -11.97
CA ARG A 111 -6.86 -1.40 -12.06
C ARG A 111 -7.86 -0.50 -12.78
N ARG A 112 -8.35 -0.92 -13.96
CA ARG A 112 -9.36 -0.14 -14.72
C ARG A 112 -10.62 0.08 -13.92
N ARG A 113 -11.13 -0.94 -13.23
CA ARG A 113 -12.33 -0.81 -12.39
C ARG A 113 -12.08 0.07 -11.17
N THR A 114 -10.91 -0.07 -10.54
CA THR A 114 -10.48 0.80 -9.43
C THR A 114 -10.46 2.26 -9.87
N LEU A 115 -9.83 2.57 -11.02
CA LEU A 115 -9.79 3.93 -11.56
C LEU A 115 -11.20 4.49 -11.83
N SER A 116 -12.12 3.67 -12.37
CA SER A 116 -13.51 4.06 -12.57
C SER A 116 -14.21 4.37 -11.24
N SER A 117 -14.05 3.51 -10.23
CA SER A 117 -14.62 3.73 -8.89
C SER A 117 -14.00 4.96 -8.20
N VAL A 118 -12.68 5.15 -8.31
CA VAL A 118 -11.99 6.34 -7.80
C VAL A 118 -12.54 7.60 -8.46
N ARG A 119 -12.63 7.62 -9.80
CA ARG A 119 -13.13 8.78 -10.53
C ARG A 119 -14.58 9.15 -10.12
N PHE A 120 -15.42 8.16 -9.88
CA PHE A 120 -16.80 8.39 -9.43
C PHE A 120 -16.86 9.02 -8.03
N HIS A 121 -15.98 8.59 -7.10
CA HIS A 121 -16.02 9.02 -5.70
C HIS A 121 -15.06 10.18 -5.37
N LEU A 122 -14.17 10.58 -6.29
CA LEU A 122 -13.30 11.71 -6.07
C LEU A 122 -14.08 13.02 -6.23
N HIS A 123 -13.87 13.98 -5.31
CA HIS A 123 -14.42 15.34 -5.46
C HIS A 123 -13.81 16.01 -6.71
N GLU A 124 -14.46 17.05 -7.25
CA GLU A 124 -13.96 17.74 -8.45
C GLU A 124 -12.56 18.33 -8.24
N ASP A 125 -12.30 18.91 -7.08
CA ASP A 125 -10.98 19.42 -6.68
C ASP A 125 -10.15 18.39 -5.90
N GLY A 126 -10.55 17.12 -5.94
CA GLY A 126 -9.93 16.03 -5.19
C GLY A 126 -8.64 15.53 -5.84
N ILE A 127 -7.79 14.92 -5.03
CA ILE A 127 -6.54 14.28 -5.46
C ILE A 127 -6.64 12.76 -5.31
N PHE A 128 -6.29 12.06 -6.37
CA PHE A 128 -5.98 10.64 -6.36
C PHE A 128 -4.46 10.46 -6.28
N ALA A 129 -3.97 9.75 -5.27
CA ALA A 129 -2.54 9.52 -5.09
C ALA A 129 -2.24 8.03 -4.89
N LEU A 130 -1.18 7.54 -5.52
CA LEU A 130 -0.74 6.16 -5.37
C LEU A 130 0.78 6.04 -5.38
N SER A 131 1.31 5.00 -4.74
CA SER A 131 2.72 4.64 -4.80
C SER A 131 2.91 3.27 -5.42
N LEU A 132 4.00 3.15 -6.19
CA LEU A 132 4.44 1.94 -6.88
C LEU A 132 5.95 1.78 -6.66
N PRO A 133 6.48 0.55 -6.62
CA PRO A 133 7.91 0.39 -6.82
C PRO A 133 8.24 0.85 -8.25
N ASN A 134 9.38 1.52 -8.44
CA ASN A 134 9.73 2.03 -9.76
C ASN A 134 9.94 0.88 -10.77
N PRO A 135 9.12 0.75 -11.82
CA PRO A 135 9.23 -0.35 -12.77
C PRO A 135 10.57 -0.36 -13.52
N THR A 136 11.23 0.80 -13.64
CA THR A 136 12.52 0.91 -14.31
C THR A 136 13.62 0.25 -13.50
N THR A 137 13.69 0.56 -12.18
CA THR A 137 14.68 -0.05 -11.30
C THR A 137 14.45 -1.55 -11.14
N LEU A 138 13.20 -1.98 -11.01
CA LEU A 138 12.87 -3.41 -10.90
C LEU A 138 13.33 -4.22 -12.13
N LYS A 139 13.22 -3.67 -13.34
CA LYS A 139 13.64 -4.36 -14.57
C LYS A 139 15.15 -4.57 -14.69
N HIS A 140 15.95 -3.83 -13.93
CA HIS A 140 17.40 -3.96 -13.89
C HIS A 140 17.90 -4.95 -12.84
N LEU A 141 17.00 -5.50 -12.01
CA LEU A 141 17.36 -6.53 -11.05
C LEU A 141 17.76 -7.84 -11.75
N PRO A 142 18.61 -8.67 -11.12
CA PRO A 142 18.86 -10.03 -11.57
C PRO A 142 17.55 -10.83 -11.73
N ALA A 143 17.54 -11.83 -12.60
CA ALA A 143 16.35 -12.66 -12.82
C ALA A 143 15.79 -13.31 -11.54
N ARG A 144 16.66 -13.54 -10.57
CA ARG A 144 16.30 -14.03 -9.23
C ARG A 144 17.35 -13.59 -8.21
N SER A 145 16.97 -13.56 -6.93
CA SER A 145 17.91 -13.45 -5.82
C SER A 145 17.92 -14.72 -4.98
N GLU A 146 18.98 -14.95 -4.27
CA GLU A 146 18.98 -15.83 -3.10
C GLU A 146 18.24 -15.14 -1.94
N PRO A 147 17.70 -15.91 -0.96
CA PRO A 147 17.10 -15.32 0.22
C PRO A 147 18.10 -14.50 1.04
N GLU A 148 17.76 -13.25 1.32
CA GLU A 148 18.55 -12.35 2.18
C GLU A 148 17.78 -12.00 3.43
N VAL A 149 18.44 -11.97 4.58
CA VAL A 149 17.81 -11.55 5.85
C VAL A 149 17.59 -10.05 5.82
N GLU A 150 16.33 -9.63 5.98
CA GLU A 150 15.94 -8.21 6.04
C GLU A 150 15.93 -7.69 7.48
N GLU A 151 15.33 -8.45 8.39
CA GLU A 151 15.04 -7.99 9.75
C GLU A 151 14.85 -9.15 10.72
N ILE A 152 14.99 -8.86 12.01
CA ILE A 152 14.59 -9.74 13.11
C ILE A 152 13.72 -8.93 14.07
N PHE A 153 12.53 -9.43 14.39
CA PHE A 153 11.63 -8.79 15.32
C PHE A 153 11.00 -9.80 16.31
N PRO A 154 10.52 -9.34 17.48
CA PRO A 154 9.84 -10.23 18.42
C PRO A 154 8.48 -10.67 17.88
N HIS A 155 8.18 -11.95 17.97
CA HIS A 155 6.89 -12.52 17.61
C HIS A 155 5.76 -11.89 18.46
N PRO A 156 4.64 -11.45 17.84
CA PRO A 156 3.64 -10.64 18.52
C PRO A 156 2.86 -11.33 19.63
N LEU A 157 2.95 -12.66 19.77
CA LEU A 157 2.22 -13.41 20.80
C LEU A 157 3.10 -13.86 21.96
N ASP A 158 4.32 -14.27 21.71
CA ASP A 158 5.21 -14.88 22.73
C ASP A 158 6.53 -14.14 22.92
N GLY A 159 6.87 -13.19 22.02
CA GLY A 159 8.08 -12.39 22.12
C GLY A 159 9.35 -13.07 21.58
N GLU A 160 9.28 -14.33 21.16
CA GLU A 160 10.41 -15.04 20.59
C GLU A 160 10.85 -14.43 19.25
N PRO A 161 12.13 -14.56 18.84
CA PRO A 161 12.61 -13.94 17.62
C PRO A 161 11.95 -14.50 16.37
N VAL A 162 11.56 -13.62 15.46
CA VAL A 162 11.16 -13.95 14.08
C VAL A 162 12.16 -13.34 13.13
N GLN A 163 12.90 -14.18 12.40
CA GLN A 163 13.79 -13.76 11.33
C GLN A 163 13.00 -13.65 10.02
N VAL A 164 13.09 -12.52 9.37
CA VAL A 164 12.51 -12.29 8.03
C VAL A 164 13.59 -12.37 6.98
N SER A 165 13.38 -13.17 5.96
CA SER A 165 14.21 -13.16 4.76
C SER A 165 13.34 -13.02 3.53
N SER A 166 13.87 -12.36 2.48
CA SER A 166 13.18 -12.22 1.21
C SER A 166 14.02 -12.69 0.04
N SER A 167 13.32 -13.06 -1.01
CA SER A 167 13.88 -13.33 -2.33
C SER A 167 12.91 -12.89 -3.40
N TRP A 168 13.39 -12.74 -4.63
CA TRP A 168 12.52 -12.43 -5.77
C TRP A 168 12.83 -13.28 -6.99
N GLU A 169 11.79 -13.40 -7.83
CA GLU A 169 11.88 -13.90 -9.20
C GLU A 169 11.32 -12.86 -10.18
N LEU A 170 12.11 -12.54 -11.18
CA LEU A 170 11.76 -11.59 -12.23
C LEU A 170 11.36 -12.34 -13.50
N SER A 171 10.22 -11.95 -14.08
CA SER A 171 9.78 -12.37 -15.42
C SER A 171 9.54 -11.13 -16.28
N ASP A 172 9.23 -11.31 -17.55
CA ASP A 172 8.96 -10.19 -18.49
C ASP A 172 7.82 -9.26 -18.03
N ARG A 173 6.86 -9.78 -17.25
CA ARG A 173 5.66 -9.05 -16.86
C ARG A 173 5.50 -8.81 -15.38
N PHE A 174 6.23 -9.54 -14.55
CA PHE A 174 6.04 -9.54 -13.10
C PHE A 174 7.36 -9.67 -12.37
N ILE A 175 7.46 -9.05 -11.21
CA ILE A 175 8.35 -9.48 -10.15
C ILE A 175 7.51 -10.13 -9.04
N THR A 176 7.92 -11.31 -8.60
CA THR A 176 7.32 -12.00 -7.45
C THR A 176 8.31 -11.90 -6.31
N VAL A 177 7.94 -11.21 -5.24
CA VAL A 177 8.72 -11.15 -4.00
C VAL A 177 8.14 -12.15 -3.03
N GLN A 178 9.01 -12.97 -2.44
CA GLN A 178 8.65 -13.97 -1.44
C GLN A 178 9.33 -13.64 -0.13
N TRP A 179 8.57 -13.61 0.96
CA TRP A 179 9.08 -13.49 2.31
C TRP A 179 8.92 -14.79 3.07
N HIS A 180 9.94 -15.13 3.84
CA HIS A 180 9.96 -16.21 4.81
C HIS A 180 10.06 -15.61 6.20
N TYR A 181 9.22 -16.08 7.10
CA TYR A 181 9.19 -15.70 8.51
C TYR A 181 9.53 -16.94 9.33
N ASP A 182 10.75 -16.97 9.86
CA ASP A 182 11.26 -18.06 10.68
C ASP A 182 11.09 -17.68 12.15
N HIS A 183 10.09 -18.24 12.79
CA HIS A 183 9.86 -18.10 14.22
C HIS A 183 10.78 -19.09 14.96
N LEU A 184 11.71 -18.55 15.74
CA LEU A 184 12.71 -19.34 16.47
C LEU A 184 12.14 -19.71 17.83
N LEU A 185 11.91 -20.99 18.05
CA LEU A 185 11.30 -21.48 19.30
C LEU A 185 12.33 -21.70 20.41
N PRO A 186 11.95 -21.62 21.71
CA PRO A 186 12.85 -21.79 22.84
C PRO A 186 13.54 -23.17 22.90
N ASP A 187 12.91 -24.19 22.31
CA ASP A 187 13.49 -25.55 22.22
C ASP A 187 14.49 -25.75 21.08
N GLY A 188 14.78 -24.65 20.32
CA GLY A 188 15.66 -24.67 19.15
C GLY A 188 14.95 -25.06 17.85
N GLY A 189 13.63 -25.31 17.88
CA GLY A 189 12.82 -25.53 16.70
C GLY A 189 12.61 -24.23 15.88
N ILE A 190 12.24 -24.38 14.62
CA ILE A 190 11.91 -23.26 13.72
C ILE A 190 10.56 -23.53 13.07
N GLU A 191 9.64 -22.60 13.25
CA GLU A 191 8.36 -22.59 12.53
C GLU A 191 8.42 -21.58 11.38
N ARG A 192 8.51 -22.07 10.14
CA ARG A 192 8.51 -21.22 8.94
C ARG A 192 7.11 -20.99 8.41
N SER A 193 6.78 -19.72 8.21
CA SER A 193 5.65 -19.33 7.36
C SER A 193 6.14 -18.48 6.19
N SER A 194 5.42 -18.51 5.07
CA SER A 194 5.83 -17.77 3.87
C SER A 194 4.64 -17.04 3.25
N THR A 195 4.94 -15.91 2.65
CA THR A 195 3.98 -15.13 1.86
C THR A 195 4.65 -14.60 0.61
N GLN A 196 3.87 -14.32 -0.42
CA GLN A 196 4.38 -13.73 -1.65
C GLN A 196 3.46 -12.62 -2.15
N ILE A 197 4.07 -11.64 -2.82
CA ILE A 197 3.35 -10.62 -3.55
C ILE A 197 3.90 -10.54 -4.97
N LYS A 198 3.01 -10.29 -5.93
CA LYS A 198 3.35 -10.15 -7.33
C LYS A 198 3.07 -8.74 -7.79
N HIS A 199 4.11 -8.03 -8.25
CA HIS A 199 3.99 -6.70 -8.81
C HIS A 199 4.10 -6.74 -10.33
N ASN A 200 3.22 -6.01 -11.02
CA ASN A 200 3.27 -5.88 -12.47
C ASN A 200 4.46 -4.98 -12.88
N LEU A 201 5.20 -5.40 -13.90
CA LEU A 201 6.30 -4.64 -14.50
C LEU A 201 5.84 -3.81 -15.71
N ILE A 202 4.77 -3.06 -15.52
CA ILE A 202 4.26 -2.12 -16.52
C ILE A 202 5.18 -0.90 -16.51
N SER A 203 5.49 -0.34 -17.69
CA SER A 203 6.35 0.84 -17.75
C SER A 203 5.71 2.05 -17.04
N THR A 204 6.54 2.98 -16.54
CA THR A 204 6.06 4.26 -16.00
C THR A 204 5.13 4.96 -16.99
N ARG A 205 5.52 5.01 -18.27
CA ARG A 205 4.71 5.59 -19.35
C ARG A 205 3.31 4.95 -19.43
N ASP A 206 3.24 3.62 -19.36
CA ASP A 206 1.97 2.91 -19.50
C ASP A 206 1.08 3.06 -18.26
N TYR A 207 1.65 3.13 -17.05
CA TYR A 207 0.89 3.48 -15.85
C TYR A 207 0.28 4.89 -15.96
N LEU A 208 1.06 5.88 -16.38
CA LEU A 208 0.56 7.24 -16.59
C LEU A 208 -0.54 7.29 -17.67
N ALA A 209 -0.33 6.61 -18.79
CA ALA A 209 -1.31 6.53 -19.88
C ALA A 209 -2.61 5.83 -19.43
N GLU A 210 -2.53 4.78 -18.60
CA GLU A 210 -3.70 4.09 -18.05
C GLU A 210 -4.55 5.05 -17.17
N ILE A 211 -3.89 5.83 -16.30
CA ILE A 211 -4.55 6.81 -15.41
C ILE A 211 -5.18 7.94 -16.24
N GLN A 212 -4.45 8.49 -17.21
CA GLN A 212 -4.96 9.54 -18.11
C GLN A 212 -6.15 9.05 -18.94
N SER A 213 -6.10 7.82 -19.48
CA SER A 213 -7.19 7.22 -20.24
C SER A 213 -8.45 6.98 -19.41
N ALA A 214 -8.32 6.91 -18.09
CA ALA A 214 -9.44 6.81 -17.16
C ALA A 214 -10.07 8.18 -16.80
N GLY A 215 -9.62 9.28 -17.40
CA GLY A 215 -10.16 10.64 -17.21
C GLY A 215 -9.52 11.40 -16.05
N PHE A 216 -8.21 11.22 -15.88
CA PHE A 216 -7.41 11.96 -14.91
C PHE A 216 -6.31 12.79 -15.59
N ILE A 217 -5.96 13.90 -14.98
CA ILE A 217 -4.76 14.70 -15.29
C ILE A 217 -3.68 14.32 -14.27
N ILE A 218 -2.48 14.02 -14.75
CA ILE A 218 -1.33 13.82 -13.86
C ILE A 218 -0.82 15.18 -13.41
N ASN A 219 -0.93 15.46 -12.13
CA ASN A 219 -0.45 16.72 -11.53
C ASN A 219 1.06 16.65 -11.27
N ASN A 220 1.51 15.57 -10.61
CA ASN A 220 2.91 15.38 -10.22
C ASN A 220 3.31 13.91 -10.25
N THR A 221 4.60 13.66 -10.44
CA THR A 221 5.24 12.37 -10.18
C THR A 221 6.46 12.57 -9.29
N TYR A 222 6.52 11.80 -8.19
CA TYR A 222 7.65 11.83 -7.26
C TYR A 222 8.38 10.50 -7.25
N GLY A 223 9.67 10.56 -6.98
CA GLY A 223 10.55 9.40 -6.95
C GLY A 223 10.71 8.82 -5.55
N ASN A 224 10.43 9.60 -4.53
CA ASN A 224 10.49 9.19 -3.13
C ASN A 224 9.51 10.01 -2.28
N TYR A 225 9.35 9.60 -1.01
CA TYR A 225 8.43 10.22 -0.04
C TYR A 225 8.93 11.55 0.55
N ASP A 226 10.11 12.02 0.11
CA ASP A 226 10.67 13.35 0.40
C ASP A 226 10.26 14.42 -0.63
N TRP A 227 9.29 14.13 -1.49
CA TRP A 227 8.82 14.99 -2.59
C TRP A 227 9.84 15.19 -3.73
N SER A 228 10.93 14.46 -3.76
CA SER A 228 11.88 14.52 -4.88
C SER A 228 11.22 14.09 -6.18
N PRO A 229 11.44 14.80 -7.31
CA PRO A 229 10.84 14.45 -8.60
C PRO A 229 11.24 13.03 -9.04
N HIS A 230 10.32 12.33 -9.70
CA HIS A 230 10.59 11.00 -10.23
C HIS A 230 11.69 11.05 -11.31
N ARG A 231 12.65 10.13 -11.20
CA ARG A 231 13.73 9.85 -12.15
C ARG A 231 13.79 8.37 -12.45
N GLN A 232 14.57 7.98 -13.48
CA GLN A 232 14.71 6.58 -13.86
C GLN A 232 15.31 5.69 -12.76
N ASP A 233 16.19 6.25 -11.94
CA ASP A 233 16.88 5.60 -10.81
C ASP A 233 16.17 5.78 -9.46
N SER A 234 15.03 6.46 -9.42
CA SER A 234 14.25 6.62 -8.19
C SER A 234 13.80 5.28 -7.62
N PRO A 235 13.71 5.12 -6.29
CA PRO A 235 13.22 3.88 -5.68
C PRO A 235 11.73 3.64 -5.96
N ASN A 236 10.93 4.70 -6.03
CA ASN A 236 9.49 4.64 -6.18
C ASN A 236 9.00 5.44 -7.40
N LEU A 237 7.77 5.15 -7.80
CA LEU A 237 6.94 5.99 -8.65
C LEU A 237 5.69 6.35 -7.84
N ILE A 238 5.61 7.60 -7.40
CA ILE A 238 4.45 8.13 -6.69
C ILE A 238 3.72 9.07 -7.64
N ILE A 239 2.45 8.85 -7.86
CA ILE A 239 1.64 9.59 -8.84
C ILE A 239 0.54 10.34 -8.11
N LEU A 240 0.41 11.65 -8.37
CA LEU A 240 -0.70 12.48 -7.96
C LEU A 240 -1.49 12.90 -9.20
N ALA A 241 -2.79 12.71 -9.16
CA ALA A 241 -3.69 12.99 -10.27
C ALA A 241 -5.01 13.62 -9.78
N SER A 242 -5.65 14.43 -10.62
CA SER A 242 -6.97 15.00 -10.40
C SER A 242 -7.92 14.63 -11.54
N LYS A 243 -9.23 14.78 -11.35
CA LYS A 243 -10.21 14.61 -12.43
C LYS A 243 -10.00 15.63 -13.56
N ILE A 244 -10.37 15.22 -14.79
CA ILE A 244 -10.64 16.14 -15.90
C ILE A 244 -12.01 16.73 -15.70
#